data_e455d59d779b57fdc105b3ae8e2f2438
#
_entry.id   e455d59d779b57fdc105b3ae8e2f2438
#
_cell.length_a   1.000
_cell.length_b   1.000
_cell.length_c   1.000
_cell.angle_alpha   90.00
_cell.angle_beta   90.00
_cell.angle_gamma   90.00
#
_symmetry.space_group_name_H-M   'P 1'
#
loop_
_entity.id
_entity.type
_entity.pdbx_description
1 polymer ?
#
loop_
_entity_poly.entity_id
_entity_poly.type
_entity_poly.pdbx_seq_one_letter_code
_entity_poly.pdbx_strand_id
1 'polypeptide(L)'
;TQMVKTLLGDDLKKIYSPSKIYHKGSMVDFPLILINLLQCLKTSELLKIVKENLFLRISPSKGVKSFKDFAYQSYGKTLSELFLVNYTEKLWGRSSEMLDPNISGARLKNLDLLSIIKGLFFGKIGASHLDGSFLYPKYGFGTIFEALANCIGNENIFLNTKIKKIIHDGKKINQIICDGEKSVNPGAVINTLPLNVLMNIFDPSPPTEIIKCIEGIQFRDVRLCIIYLNKTKFSNNASIYFPESTLPYNRIYEPKNRSLYMAPKDKTCIVLECALTKKLNETLESEEVFFEKIRNSLIKENFIKKEDIIDYDVGYIPNAYPIIDLNVQNKIRPALNYFNSFENHVLHGRNAEFKYVHTHDLLEKSKHIIKDLKK
;
A
#
# COMPACT_ATOMS: atom_id res chain seq x y z
N THR A 1 16.60 -2.06 -8.04
CA THR A 1 16.63 -3.54 -8.18
C THR A 1 18.05 -4.08 -8.13
N GLN A 2 19.04 -3.42 -8.76
CA GLN A 2 20.45 -3.87 -8.72
C GLN A 2 21.00 -3.89 -7.28
N MET A 3 20.76 -2.86 -6.49
CA MET A 3 21.15 -2.81 -5.08
C MET A 3 20.64 -4.02 -4.28
N VAL A 4 19.37 -4.35 -4.42
CA VAL A 4 18.78 -5.52 -3.72
C VAL A 4 19.39 -6.84 -4.20
N LYS A 5 19.71 -6.95 -5.49
CA LYS A 5 20.44 -8.11 -6.02
C LYS A 5 21.84 -8.24 -5.43
N THR A 6 22.55 -7.12 -5.29
CA THR A 6 23.89 -7.11 -4.67
C THR A 6 23.82 -7.49 -3.19
N LEU A 7 22.78 -7.02 -2.45
CA LEU A 7 22.63 -7.29 -1.04
C LEU A 7 22.27 -8.75 -0.73
N LEU A 8 21.39 -9.35 -1.51
CA LEU A 8 20.81 -10.66 -1.21
C LEU A 8 21.32 -11.80 -2.09
N GLY A 9 22.00 -11.48 -3.20
CA GLY A 9 22.58 -12.50 -4.09
C GLY A 9 21.57 -13.59 -4.46
N ASP A 10 21.96 -14.83 -4.20
CA ASP A 10 21.15 -16.01 -4.50
C ASP A 10 19.91 -16.20 -3.64
N ASP A 11 19.77 -15.47 -2.54
CA ASP A 11 18.54 -15.48 -1.73
C ASP A 11 17.41 -14.64 -2.33
N LEU A 12 17.66 -13.89 -3.40
CA LEU A 12 16.65 -13.19 -4.17
C LEU A 12 16.16 -14.05 -5.34
N LYS A 13 14.98 -14.61 -5.22
CA LYS A 13 14.41 -15.53 -6.22
C LYS A 13 13.37 -14.83 -7.11
N LYS A 14 13.34 -15.19 -8.40
CA LYS A 14 12.22 -14.84 -9.28
C LYS A 14 11.11 -15.85 -9.05
N ILE A 15 9.94 -15.35 -8.69
CA ILE A 15 8.75 -16.17 -8.45
C ILE A 15 7.63 -15.75 -9.41
N TYR A 16 6.71 -16.68 -9.64
CA TYR A 16 5.46 -16.44 -10.32
C TYR A 16 4.31 -16.78 -9.37
N SER A 17 3.49 -15.80 -9.05
CA SER A 17 2.30 -16.00 -8.22
C SER A 17 1.24 -14.98 -8.62
N PRO A 18 0.17 -15.41 -9.31
CA PRO A 18 -0.89 -14.52 -9.80
C PRO A 18 -1.72 -13.99 -8.63
N SER A 19 -2.44 -12.91 -8.88
CA SER A 19 -3.44 -12.37 -7.94
C SER A 19 -4.85 -12.62 -8.46
N LYS A 20 -5.82 -12.61 -7.55
CA LYS A 20 -7.25 -12.75 -7.85
C LYS A 20 -8.06 -11.66 -7.14
N ILE A 21 -9.26 -11.41 -7.66
CA ILE A 21 -10.29 -10.61 -7.00
C ILE A 21 -11.44 -11.56 -6.65
N TYR A 22 -11.84 -11.59 -5.39
CA TYR A 22 -13.03 -12.32 -4.96
C TYR A 22 -14.29 -11.51 -5.27
N HIS A 23 -15.23 -12.14 -5.96
CA HIS A 23 -16.51 -11.53 -6.31
C HIS A 23 -17.64 -12.56 -6.21
N LYS A 24 -18.51 -12.43 -5.21
CA LYS A 24 -19.71 -13.25 -5.02
C LYS A 24 -19.46 -14.75 -5.16
N GLY A 25 -18.43 -15.27 -4.49
CA GLY A 25 -18.07 -16.69 -4.55
C GLY A 25 -17.16 -17.09 -5.72
N SER A 26 -16.87 -16.18 -6.65
CA SER A 26 -16.00 -16.44 -7.82
C SER A 26 -14.64 -15.76 -7.67
N MET A 27 -13.61 -16.38 -8.29
CA MET A 27 -12.24 -15.86 -8.31
C MET A 27 -11.92 -15.26 -9.67
N VAL A 28 -11.99 -13.93 -9.77
CA VAL A 28 -11.68 -13.17 -10.99
C VAL A 28 -10.18 -12.95 -11.10
N ASP A 29 -9.61 -13.13 -12.27
CA ASP A 29 -8.18 -12.89 -12.53
C ASP A 29 -7.79 -11.42 -12.36
N PHE A 30 -6.62 -11.18 -11.79
CA PHE A 30 -6.02 -9.84 -11.76
C PHE A 30 -4.57 -9.92 -12.27
N PRO A 31 -4.25 -9.26 -13.39
CA PRO A 31 -5.09 -8.41 -14.25
C PRO A 31 -6.29 -9.13 -14.84
N LEU A 32 -7.34 -8.37 -15.17
CA LEU A 32 -8.57 -8.92 -15.71
C LEU A 32 -8.34 -9.63 -17.06
N ILE A 33 -8.87 -10.84 -17.18
CA ILE A 33 -8.80 -11.66 -18.41
C ILE A 33 -10.23 -11.92 -18.91
N LEU A 34 -10.48 -11.65 -20.19
CA LEU A 34 -11.84 -11.73 -20.76
C LEU A 34 -12.48 -13.10 -20.58
N ILE A 35 -11.76 -14.19 -20.83
CA ILE A 35 -12.30 -15.56 -20.69
C ILE A 35 -12.74 -15.80 -19.25
N ASN A 36 -11.94 -15.38 -18.27
CA ASN A 36 -12.30 -15.52 -16.86
C ASN A 36 -13.48 -14.61 -16.46
N LEU A 37 -13.57 -13.38 -17.00
CA LEU A 37 -14.74 -12.51 -16.79
C LEU A 37 -16.03 -13.16 -17.33
N LEU A 38 -15.98 -13.79 -18.50
CA LEU A 38 -17.12 -14.53 -19.08
C LEU A 38 -17.59 -15.67 -18.18
N GLN A 39 -16.70 -16.31 -17.45
CA GLN A 39 -17.00 -17.39 -16.52
C GLN A 39 -17.53 -16.90 -15.16
N CYS A 40 -17.06 -15.74 -14.70
CA CYS A 40 -17.31 -15.24 -13.35
C CYS A 40 -18.48 -14.24 -13.25
N LEU A 41 -18.82 -13.54 -14.34
CA LEU A 41 -19.85 -12.51 -14.35
C LEU A 41 -21.16 -13.01 -14.99
N LYS A 42 -22.27 -12.42 -14.56
CA LYS A 42 -23.58 -12.68 -15.16
C LYS A 42 -23.63 -12.09 -16.58
N THR A 43 -24.35 -12.74 -17.49
CA THR A 43 -24.54 -12.27 -18.86
C THR A 43 -25.05 -10.83 -18.93
N SER A 44 -25.93 -10.42 -17.99
CA SER A 44 -26.45 -9.05 -17.91
C SER A 44 -25.37 -8.02 -17.53
N GLU A 45 -24.38 -8.39 -16.69
CA GLU A 45 -23.24 -7.55 -16.35
C GLU A 45 -22.29 -7.41 -17.53
N LEU A 46 -22.03 -8.52 -18.22
CA LEU A 46 -21.18 -8.54 -19.43
C LEU A 46 -21.75 -7.66 -20.54
N LEU A 47 -23.05 -7.76 -20.82
CA LEU A 47 -23.72 -6.92 -21.82
C LEU A 47 -23.63 -5.42 -21.48
N LYS A 48 -23.79 -5.07 -20.19
CA LYS A 48 -23.61 -3.68 -19.73
C LYS A 48 -22.17 -3.22 -19.96
N ILE A 49 -21.18 -4.02 -19.58
CA ILE A 49 -19.75 -3.70 -19.75
C ILE A 49 -19.44 -3.44 -21.23
N VAL A 50 -19.89 -4.31 -22.13
CA VAL A 50 -19.69 -4.14 -23.58
C VAL A 50 -20.35 -2.86 -24.08
N LYS A 51 -21.63 -2.64 -23.75
CA LYS A 51 -22.39 -1.43 -24.16
C LYS A 51 -21.71 -0.14 -23.67
N GLU A 52 -21.34 -0.09 -22.40
CA GLU A 52 -20.69 1.09 -21.81
C GLU A 52 -19.34 1.39 -22.47
N ASN A 53 -18.53 0.37 -22.71
CA ASN A 53 -17.23 0.55 -23.36
C ASN A 53 -17.32 0.93 -24.85
N LEU A 54 -18.34 0.45 -25.57
CA LEU A 54 -18.64 0.92 -26.92
C LEU A 54 -19.06 2.40 -26.91
N PHE A 55 -19.92 2.79 -25.98
CA PHE A 55 -20.37 4.19 -25.83
C PHE A 55 -19.20 5.13 -25.49
N LEU A 56 -18.27 4.73 -24.63
CA LEU A 56 -17.08 5.52 -24.28
C LEU A 56 -16.20 5.86 -25.50
N ARG A 57 -16.22 5.03 -26.55
CA ARG A 57 -15.42 5.28 -27.76
C ARG A 57 -15.98 6.38 -28.67
N ILE A 58 -17.29 6.57 -28.65
CA ILE A 58 -17.99 7.56 -29.47
C ILE A 58 -18.31 8.84 -28.70
N SER A 59 -18.16 8.82 -27.39
CA SER A 59 -18.42 9.97 -26.52
C SER A 59 -17.17 10.84 -26.38
N PRO A 60 -17.30 12.16 -26.41
CA PRO A 60 -16.16 13.05 -26.15
C PRO A 60 -15.62 12.80 -24.74
N SER A 61 -14.29 12.79 -24.62
CA SER A 61 -13.62 12.70 -23.30
C SER A 61 -14.01 13.90 -22.43
N LYS A 62 -14.54 13.60 -21.25
CA LYS A 62 -14.79 14.62 -20.21
C LYS A 62 -13.50 14.77 -19.38
N GLY A 63 -13.27 15.97 -18.85
CA GLY A 63 -12.13 16.19 -17.96
C GLY A 63 -12.16 15.23 -16.77
N VAL A 64 -11.00 14.63 -16.45
CA VAL A 64 -10.83 13.72 -15.29
C VAL A 64 -10.53 14.58 -14.07
N LYS A 65 -11.46 14.60 -13.11
CA LYS A 65 -11.32 15.38 -11.87
C LYS A 65 -11.04 14.49 -10.67
N SER A 66 -11.58 13.29 -10.64
CA SER A 66 -11.51 12.34 -9.52
C SER A 66 -11.09 10.95 -9.99
N PHE A 67 -10.75 10.07 -9.03
CA PHE A 67 -10.52 8.66 -9.31
C PHE A 67 -11.75 7.99 -9.95
N LYS A 68 -12.95 8.36 -9.53
CA LYS A 68 -14.20 7.85 -10.11
C LYS A 68 -14.31 8.21 -11.59
N ASP A 69 -14.03 9.48 -11.95
CA ASP A 69 -14.04 9.92 -13.35
C ASP A 69 -13.01 9.13 -14.16
N PHE A 70 -11.80 8.99 -13.63
CA PHE A 70 -10.74 8.20 -14.25
C PHE A 70 -11.19 6.75 -14.51
N ALA A 71 -11.73 6.09 -13.48
CA ALA A 71 -12.17 4.69 -13.58
C ALA A 71 -13.30 4.54 -14.61
N TYR A 72 -14.32 5.40 -14.55
CA TYR A 72 -15.47 5.32 -15.46
C TYR A 72 -15.10 5.60 -16.91
N GLN A 73 -14.21 6.57 -17.15
CA GLN A 73 -13.76 6.88 -18.51
C GLN A 73 -12.83 5.81 -19.09
N SER A 74 -12.06 5.13 -18.23
CA SER A 74 -11.10 4.11 -18.67
C SER A 74 -11.74 2.72 -18.87
N TYR A 75 -12.72 2.36 -18.03
CA TYR A 75 -13.20 0.97 -17.93
C TYR A 75 -14.72 0.80 -18.07
N GLY A 76 -15.48 1.90 -18.12
CA GLY A 76 -16.95 1.89 -18.04
C GLY A 76 -17.43 1.79 -16.58
N LYS A 77 -18.67 2.18 -16.36
CA LYS A 77 -19.26 2.24 -15.01
C LYS A 77 -19.32 0.87 -14.34
N THR A 78 -19.90 -0.12 -15.01
CA THR A 78 -20.14 -1.44 -14.43
C THR A 78 -18.85 -2.12 -14.00
N LEU A 79 -17.83 -2.17 -14.87
CA LEU A 79 -16.55 -2.81 -14.54
C LEU A 79 -15.83 -2.06 -13.42
N SER A 80 -15.87 -0.72 -13.45
CA SER A 80 -15.25 0.11 -12.43
C SER A 80 -15.88 -0.08 -11.05
N GLU A 81 -17.20 -0.13 -10.95
CA GLU A 81 -17.89 -0.34 -9.68
C GLU A 81 -17.63 -1.74 -9.11
N LEU A 82 -17.64 -2.78 -9.95
CA LEU A 82 -17.40 -4.14 -9.50
C LEU A 82 -16.01 -4.34 -8.88
N PHE A 83 -14.97 -3.75 -9.46
CA PHE A 83 -13.59 -4.14 -9.12
C PHE A 83 -12.69 -2.99 -8.67
N LEU A 84 -12.96 -1.75 -9.07
CA LEU A 84 -12.05 -0.62 -8.84
C LEU A 84 -12.57 0.35 -7.80
N VAL A 85 -13.75 0.91 -8.02
CA VAL A 85 -14.34 1.95 -7.16
C VAL A 85 -14.60 1.39 -5.76
N ASN A 86 -15.34 0.29 -5.65
CA ASN A 86 -15.67 -0.32 -4.36
C ASN A 86 -14.42 -0.73 -3.57
N TYR A 87 -13.42 -1.31 -4.25
CA TYR A 87 -12.15 -1.65 -3.60
C TYR A 87 -11.39 -0.41 -3.14
N THR A 88 -11.33 0.62 -3.97
CA THR A 88 -10.62 1.86 -3.67
C THR A 88 -11.27 2.60 -2.50
N GLU A 89 -12.60 2.74 -2.50
CA GLU A 89 -13.33 3.37 -1.40
C GLU A 89 -13.14 2.61 -0.08
N LYS A 90 -13.20 1.28 -0.12
CA LYS A 90 -12.94 0.42 1.04
C LYS A 90 -11.51 0.56 1.55
N LEU A 91 -10.52 0.53 0.67
CA LEU A 91 -9.11 0.66 1.02
C LEU A 91 -8.81 2.04 1.60
N TRP A 92 -9.25 3.10 0.95
CA TRP A 92 -8.92 4.48 1.35
C TRP A 92 -9.88 5.10 2.36
N GLY A 93 -11.05 4.50 2.57
CA GLY A 93 -12.08 5.00 3.49
C GLY A 93 -12.65 6.37 3.08
N ARG A 94 -12.65 6.64 1.77
CA ARG A 94 -13.12 7.86 1.15
C ARG A 94 -13.92 7.54 -0.09
N SER A 95 -14.91 8.39 -0.41
CA SER A 95 -15.59 8.33 -1.70
C SER A 95 -14.58 8.54 -2.84
N SER A 96 -14.70 7.74 -3.88
CA SER A 96 -13.85 7.82 -5.09
C SER A 96 -13.97 9.16 -5.84
N GLU A 97 -15.03 9.91 -5.58
CA GLU A 97 -15.22 11.30 -6.07
C GLU A 97 -14.28 12.30 -5.39
N MET A 98 -13.85 11.98 -4.17
CA MET A 98 -12.94 12.83 -3.38
C MET A 98 -11.46 12.44 -3.52
N LEU A 99 -11.16 11.34 -4.18
CA LEU A 99 -9.81 10.81 -4.34
C LEU A 99 -9.14 11.31 -5.62
N ASP A 100 -7.83 11.58 -5.53
CA ASP A 100 -7.02 11.98 -6.68
C ASP A 100 -7.01 10.87 -7.75
N PRO A 101 -7.13 11.21 -9.06
CA PRO A 101 -7.08 10.24 -10.15
C PRO A 101 -5.84 9.35 -10.14
N ASN A 102 -4.71 9.85 -9.61
CA ASN A 102 -3.43 9.12 -9.58
C ASN A 102 -3.25 8.26 -8.32
N ILE A 103 -4.26 8.12 -7.45
CA ILE A 103 -4.14 7.39 -6.19
C ILE A 103 -3.76 5.91 -6.38
N SER A 104 -4.14 5.31 -7.52
CA SER A 104 -3.76 3.94 -7.88
C SER A 104 -2.33 3.81 -8.42
N GLY A 105 -1.66 4.93 -8.70
CA GLY A 105 -0.35 4.94 -9.34
C GLY A 105 -0.38 4.27 -10.72
N ALA A 106 0.71 3.56 -11.05
CA ALA A 106 0.81 2.86 -12.33
C ALA A 106 0.05 1.51 -12.39
N ARG A 107 -0.57 1.07 -11.30
CA ARG A 107 -1.17 -0.27 -11.20
C ARG A 107 -2.35 -0.51 -12.14
N LEU A 108 -3.09 0.54 -12.48
CA LEU A 108 -4.25 0.45 -13.36
C LEU A 108 -3.96 0.85 -14.81
N LYS A 109 -2.73 1.24 -15.13
CA LYS A 109 -2.36 1.55 -16.51
C LYS A 109 -2.43 0.29 -17.38
N ASN A 110 -2.97 0.43 -18.59
CA ASN A 110 -3.12 -0.66 -19.58
C ASN A 110 -4.06 -1.82 -19.17
N LEU A 111 -4.99 -1.58 -18.26
CA LEU A 111 -6.06 -2.54 -17.91
C LEU A 111 -7.40 -2.22 -18.59
N ASP A 112 -7.43 -1.30 -19.57
CA ASP A 112 -8.63 -0.98 -20.33
C ASP A 112 -9.12 -2.19 -21.16
N LEU A 113 -10.41 -2.19 -21.49
CA LEU A 113 -11.06 -3.32 -22.17
C LEU A 113 -10.40 -3.65 -23.52
N LEU A 114 -9.85 -2.66 -24.23
CA LEU A 114 -9.12 -2.88 -25.48
C LEU A 114 -7.83 -3.66 -25.26
N SER A 115 -7.10 -3.31 -24.22
CA SER A 115 -5.88 -4.03 -23.84
C SER A 115 -6.21 -5.46 -23.42
N ILE A 116 -7.34 -5.67 -22.72
CA ILE A 116 -7.84 -7.00 -22.35
C ILE A 116 -8.22 -7.80 -23.61
N ILE A 117 -8.94 -7.20 -24.57
CA ILE A 117 -9.33 -7.85 -25.83
C ILE A 117 -8.11 -8.11 -26.72
N LYS A 118 -7.20 -7.15 -26.87
CA LYS A 118 -5.95 -7.33 -27.63
C LYS A 118 -5.11 -8.49 -27.08
N GLY A 119 -5.10 -8.67 -25.75
CA GLY A 119 -4.43 -9.79 -25.11
C GLY A 119 -4.90 -11.16 -25.57
N LEU A 120 -6.16 -11.30 -26.05
CA LEU A 120 -6.70 -12.53 -26.62
C LEU A 120 -6.13 -12.86 -28.01
N PHE A 121 -5.90 -11.83 -28.84
CA PHE A 121 -5.51 -12.03 -30.24
C PHE A 121 -3.98 -12.02 -30.43
N PHE A 122 -3.26 -11.29 -29.60
CA PHE A 122 -1.82 -11.04 -29.78
C PHE A 122 -0.94 -11.60 -28.64
N GLY A 123 -1.50 -12.43 -27.75
CA GLY A 123 -0.78 -12.91 -26.57
C GLY A 123 -0.61 -11.81 -25.51
N LYS A 124 0.12 -12.11 -24.43
CA LYS A 124 0.25 -11.24 -23.24
C LYS A 124 0.68 -9.80 -23.58
N ILE A 125 -0.26 -8.92 -23.85
CA ILE A 125 -0.08 -7.47 -23.83
C ILE A 125 -0.53 -7.00 -22.45
N GLY A 126 0.24 -7.35 -21.42
CA GLY A 126 0.10 -6.83 -20.07
C GLY A 126 1.38 -6.10 -19.69
N ALA A 127 1.27 -5.08 -18.86
CA ALA A 127 2.46 -4.49 -18.25
C ALA A 127 3.25 -5.61 -17.56
N SER A 128 4.51 -5.78 -17.93
CA SER A 128 5.39 -6.88 -17.50
C SER A 128 5.52 -7.06 -15.98
N HIS A 129 5.08 -6.05 -15.20
CA HIS A 129 5.04 -6.06 -13.74
C HIS A 129 3.71 -6.56 -13.15
N LEU A 130 2.70 -6.86 -13.99
CA LEU A 130 1.40 -7.40 -13.56
C LEU A 130 1.21 -8.86 -13.99
N ASP A 131 2.19 -9.46 -14.65
CA ASP A 131 2.14 -10.86 -15.09
C ASP A 131 2.23 -11.88 -13.93
N GLY A 132 2.35 -11.40 -12.68
CA GLY A 132 2.54 -12.23 -11.50
C GLY A 132 3.98 -12.64 -11.23
N SER A 133 4.95 -12.21 -12.08
CA SER A 133 6.37 -12.46 -11.89
C SER A 133 7.04 -11.30 -11.16
N PHE A 134 7.75 -11.60 -10.08
CA PHE A 134 8.54 -10.61 -9.32
C PHE A 134 9.70 -11.26 -8.57
N LEU A 135 10.64 -10.42 -8.14
CA LEU A 135 11.74 -10.87 -7.29
C LEU A 135 11.29 -10.81 -5.83
N TYR A 136 11.56 -11.88 -5.10
CA TYR A 136 11.20 -11.97 -3.68
C TYR A 136 12.33 -12.64 -2.89
N PRO A 137 12.67 -12.12 -1.70
CA PRO A 137 13.68 -12.74 -0.85
C PRO A 137 13.21 -14.09 -0.30
N LYS A 138 14.11 -15.05 -0.23
CA LYS A 138 13.89 -16.43 0.23
C LYS A 138 13.24 -16.49 1.61
N TYR A 139 13.68 -15.66 2.54
CA TYR A 139 13.19 -15.64 3.93
C TYR A 139 12.25 -14.47 4.24
N GLY A 140 11.67 -13.85 3.21
CA GLY A 140 10.69 -12.78 3.36
C GLY A 140 11.24 -11.38 3.09
N PHE A 141 10.32 -10.44 2.90
CA PHE A 141 10.66 -9.07 2.48
C PHE A 141 11.52 -8.31 3.51
N GLY A 142 11.39 -8.64 4.80
CA GLY A 142 12.17 -8.04 5.88
C GLY A 142 13.69 -8.24 5.73
N THR A 143 14.12 -9.33 5.12
CA THR A 143 15.56 -9.63 4.94
C THR A 143 16.31 -8.57 4.11
N ILE A 144 15.61 -7.78 3.28
CA ILE A 144 16.21 -6.64 2.59
C ILE A 144 16.68 -5.59 3.62
N PHE A 145 15.84 -5.32 4.60
CA PHE A 145 16.13 -4.31 5.64
C PHE A 145 17.16 -4.82 6.65
N GLU A 146 17.12 -6.11 6.97
CA GLU A 146 18.13 -6.77 7.80
C GLU A 146 19.51 -6.70 7.14
N ALA A 147 19.59 -6.99 5.84
CA ALA A 147 20.83 -6.86 5.09
C ALA A 147 21.34 -5.42 5.02
N LEU A 148 20.44 -4.42 4.88
CA LEU A 148 20.80 -3.01 4.94
C LEU A 148 21.28 -2.62 6.34
N ALA A 149 20.61 -3.08 7.40
CA ALA A 149 21.00 -2.82 8.78
C ALA A 149 22.42 -3.39 9.09
N ASN A 150 22.71 -4.59 8.60
CA ASN A 150 24.04 -5.18 8.73
C ASN A 150 25.13 -4.36 7.99
N CYS A 151 24.79 -3.75 6.84
CA CYS A 151 25.72 -2.86 6.15
C CYS A 151 25.96 -1.52 6.89
N ILE A 152 24.97 -1.02 7.64
CA ILE A 152 25.07 0.20 8.44
C ILE A 152 25.85 -0.06 9.72
N GLY A 153 25.77 -1.25 10.27
CA GLY A 153 26.22 -1.63 11.59
C GLY A 153 25.13 -1.40 12.65
N ASN A 154 24.83 -2.44 13.42
CA ASN A 154 23.74 -2.40 14.40
C ASN A 154 23.98 -1.35 15.51
N GLU A 155 25.23 -1.01 15.80
CA GLU A 155 25.65 0.04 16.72
C GLU A 155 25.20 1.44 16.29
N ASN A 156 24.91 1.63 15.00
CA ASN A 156 24.44 2.89 14.43
C ASN A 156 22.90 2.95 14.33
N ILE A 157 22.19 1.92 14.81
CA ILE A 157 20.73 1.83 14.73
C ILE A 157 20.15 1.84 16.14
N PHE A 158 19.36 2.87 16.43
CA PHE A 158 18.75 3.09 17.74
C PHE A 158 17.27 2.73 17.68
N LEU A 159 16.93 1.47 18.00
CA LEU A 159 15.54 1.02 18.14
C LEU A 159 14.93 1.54 19.44
N ASN A 160 13.59 1.58 19.50
CA ASN A 160 12.83 2.04 20.65
C ASN A 160 13.24 3.45 21.14
N THR A 161 13.71 4.28 20.20
CA THR A 161 14.20 5.64 20.49
C THR A 161 13.26 6.64 19.81
N LYS A 162 12.40 7.26 20.61
CA LYS A 162 11.42 8.24 20.12
C LYS A 162 12.03 9.63 20.10
N ILE A 163 11.90 10.32 18.95
CA ILE A 163 12.27 11.74 18.84
C ILE A 163 11.20 12.58 19.54
N LYS A 164 11.62 13.44 20.46
CA LYS A 164 10.77 14.37 21.22
C LYS A 164 10.75 15.76 20.62
N LYS A 165 11.93 16.26 20.20
CA LYS A 165 12.08 17.61 19.63
C LYS A 165 13.13 17.64 18.54
N ILE A 166 12.93 18.52 17.58
CA ILE A 166 13.91 18.91 16.56
C ILE A 166 14.12 20.41 16.70
N ILE A 167 15.29 20.78 17.22
CA ILE A 167 15.64 22.18 17.51
C ILE A 167 16.34 22.79 16.32
N HIS A 168 15.90 23.99 15.89
CA HIS A 168 16.43 24.69 14.73
C HIS A 168 16.53 26.21 14.97
N ASP A 169 17.34 26.91 14.16
CA ASP A 169 17.50 28.36 14.18
C ASP A 169 16.76 29.10 13.05
N GLY A 170 15.88 28.38 12.35
CA GLY A 170 15.16 28.88 11.15
C GLY A 170 15.85 28.60 9.84
N LYS A 171 17.14 28.24 9.85
CA LYS A 171 17.92 27.88 8.65
C LYS A 171 18.42 26.43 8.68
N LYS A 172 18.80 25.96 9.86
CA LYS A 172 19.44 24.66 10.05
C LYS A 172 18.88 23.96 11.28
N ILE A 173 18.81 22.63 11.23
CA ILE A 173 18.56 21.79 12.41
C ILE A 173 19.85 21.67 13.19
N ASN A 174 19.81 22.10 14.44
CA ASN A 174 20.99 22.16 15.31
C ASN A 174 21.05 20.97 16.26
N GLN A 175 19.88 20.48 16.75
CA GLN A 175 19.84 19.39 17.70
C GLN A 175 18.56 18.55 17.56
N ILE A 176 18.67 17.26 17.79
CA ILE A 176 17.54 16.32 17.90
C ILE A 176 17.56 15.74 19.31
N ILE A 177 16.46 15.90 20.04
CA ILE A 177 16.27 15.35 21.39
C ILE A 177 15.41 14.11 21.30
N CYS A 178 15.90 13.01 21.87
CA CYS A 178 15.26 11.71 21.94
C CYS A 178 14.77 11.40 23.37
N ASP A 179 14.05 10.29 23.52
CA ASP A 179 13.70 9.75 24.84
C ASP A 179 14.96 9.50 25.68
N GLY A 180 14.82 9.63 27.02
CA GLY A 180 15.92 9.44 27.99
C GLY A 180 17.00 10.52 27.92
N GLU A 181 16.62 11.75 27.51
CA GLU A 181 17.51 12.93 27.45
C GLU A 181 18.71 12.81 26.51
N LYS A 182 18.71 11.79 25.65
CA LYS A 182 19.72 11.65 24.59
C LYS A 182 19.54 12.75 23.56
N SER A 183 20.64 13.37 23.15
CA SER A 183 20.62 14.38 22.09
C SER A 183 21.71 14.15 21.07
N VAL A 184 21.43 14.57 19.82
CA VAL A 184 22.35 14.47 18.68
C VAL A 184 22.39 15.81 17.96
N ASN A 185 23.59 16.27 17.59
CA ASN A 185 23.77 17.43 16.71
C ASN A 185 24.05 16.91 15.30
N PRO A 186 23.05 16.88 14.41
CA PRO A 186 23.17 16.21 13.13
C PRO A 186 23.86 17.09 12.10
N GLY A 187 24.76 16.52 11.29
CA GLY A 187 25.26 17.16 10.08
C GLY A 187 24.19 17.26 8.99
N ALA A 188 23.39 16.21 8.84
CA ALA A 188 22.24 16.14 7.93
C ALA A 188 21.13 15.26 8.51
N VAL A 189 19.88 15.58 8.17
CA VAL A 189 18.67 14.88 8.63
C VAL A 189 17.87 14.43 7.43
N ILE A 190 17.69 13.11 7.27
CA ILE A 190 16.72 12.54 6.35
C ILE A 190 15.51 12.11 7.16
N ASN A 191 14.42 12.83 7.01
CA ASN A 191 13.21 12.67 7.81
C ASN A 191 12.17 11.81 7.10
N THR A 192 11.76 10.73 7.73
CA THR A 192 10.72 9.83 7.22
C THR A 192 9.43 9.85 8.05
N LEU A 193 9.37 10.68 9.10
CA LEU A 193 8.19 10.80 9.97
C LEU A 193 6.99 11.35 9.19
N PRO A 194 5.77 10.95 9.54
CA PRO A 194 4.56 11.57 9.01
C PRO A 194 4.54 13.08 9.28
N LEU A 195 4.05 13.88 8.32
CA LEU A 195 4.03 15.35 8.43
C LEU A 195 3.30 15.86 9.67
N ASN A 196 2.20 15.22 10.07
CA ASN A 196 1.46 15.55 11.28
C ASN A 196 2.22 15.25 12.57
N VAL A 197 3.13 14.30 12.56
CA VAL A 197 4.03 14.03 13.69
C VAL A 197 5.16 15.04 13.68
N LEU A 198 5.75 15.28 12.53
CA LEU A 198 6.89 16.19 12.35
C LEU A 198 6.57 17.60 12.84
N MET A 199 5.42 18.17 12.47
CA MET A 199 5.05 19.54 12.86
C MET A 199 4.97 19.74 14.38
N ASN A 200 4.65 18.69 15.13
CA ASN A 200 4.47 18.75 16.58
C ASN A 200 5.79 18.67 17.38
N ILE A 201 6.89 18.29 16.74
CA ILE A 201 8.19 18.10 17.39
C ILE A 201 9.23 19.14 16.96
N PHE A 202 8.91 20.04 16.03
CA PHE A 202 9.78 21.17 15.66
C PHE A 202 9.77 22.24 16.75
N ASP A 203 10.95 22.74 17.07
CA ASP A 203 11.15 23.79 18.09
C ASP A 203 12.19 24.82 17.57
N PRO A 204 11.79 26.07 17.29
CA PRO A 204 10.44 26.65 17.37
C PRO A 204 9.40 25.97 16.50
N SER A 205 8.12 26.05 16.94
CA SER A 205 7.01 25.51 16.14
C SER A 205 6.93 26.16 14.76
N PRO A 206 6.52 25.41 13.72
CA PRO A 206 6.30 25.99 12.39
C PRO A 206 5.31 27.15 12.43
N PRO A 207 5.39 28.11 11.48
CA PRO A 207 4.41 29.20 11.36
C PRO A 207 2.97 28.67 11.26
N THR A 208 2.02 29.44 11.77
CA THR A 208 0.59 29.05 11.81
C THR A 208 0.03 28.69 10.45
N GLU A 209 0.44 29.37 9.38
CA GLU A 209 0.03 29.04 8.01
C GLU A 209 0.53 27.66 7.56
N ILE A 210 1.71 27.23 8.02
CA ILE A 210 2.26 25.89 7.72
C ILE A 210 1.50 24.83 8.51
N ILE A 211 1.20 25.08 9.77
CA ILE A 211 0.39 24.20 10.59
C ILE A 211 -0.97 23.96 9.94
N LYS A 212 -1.66 25.03 9.49
CA LYS A 212 -2.96 24.95 8.78
C LYS A 212 -2.91 24.13 7.49
N CYS A 213 -1.77 24.10 6.79
CA CYS A 213 -1.62 23.24 5.61
C CYS A 213 -1.65 21.75 5.95
N ILE A 214 -1.16 21.39 7.14
CA ILE A 214 -1.06 19.99 7.60
C ILE A 214 -2.31 19.57 8.39
N GLU A 215 -2.99 20.53 9.03
CA GLU A 215 -4.25 20.27 9.70
C GLU A 215 -5.26 19.65 8.73
N GLY A 216 -5.87 18.54 9.14
CA GLY A 216 -6.87 17.83 8.35
C GLY A 216 -6.31 16.87 7.32
N ILE A 217 -4.97 16.74 7.13
CA ILE A 217 -4.44 15.57 6.43
C ILE A 217 -4.73 14.31 7.24
N GLN A 218 -5.00 13.23 6.56
CA GLN A 218 -5.35 11.98 7.21
C GLN A 218 -4.54 10.82 6.65
N PHE A 219 -4.35 9.83 7.49
CA PHE A 219 -3.74 8.56 7.15
C PHE A 219 -4.72 7.43 7.36
N ARG A 220 -4.56 6.37 6.60
CA ARG A 220 -5.21 5.08 6.86
C ARG A 220 -4.30 4.26 7.76
N ASP A 221 -4.90 3.65 8.74
CA ASP A 221 -4.27 2.60 9.53
C ASP A 221 -4.56 1.24 8.90
N VAL A 222 -3.74 0.26 9.20
CA VAL A 222 -3.96 -1.12 8.81
C VAL A 222 -3.89 -2.01 10.03
N ARG A 223 -4.92 -2.82 10.22
CA ARG A 223 -4.90 -3.92 11.16
C ARG A 223 -4.68 -5.22 10.42
N LEU A 224 -3.76 -6.03 10.89
CA LEU A 224 -3.43 -7.33 10.32
C LEU A 224 -3.99 -8.43 11.20
N CYS A 225 -4.56 -9.45 10.57
CA CYS A 225 -4.83 -10.72 11.22
C CYS A 225 -4.00 -11.80 10.53
N ILE A 226 -3.12 -12.44 11.27
CA ILE A 226 -2.29 -13.53 10.80
C ILE A 226 -2.89 -14.81 11.36
N ILE A 227 -3.27 -15.75 10.51
CA ILE A 227 -3.88 -17.01 10.93
C ILE A 227 -2.97 -18.16 10.50
N TYR A 228 -2.52 -18.95 11.45
CA TYR A 228 -1.71 -20.15 11.22
C TYR A 228 -2.61 -21.34 10.94
N LEU A 229 -2.32 -22.06 9.86
CA LEU A 229 -3.18 -23.13 9.37
C LEU A 229 -2.46 -24.48 9.33
N ASN A 230 -3.14 -25.51 9.80
CA ASN A 230 -2.74 -26.91 9.68
C ASN A 230 -3.05 -27.46 8.28
N LYS A 231 -2.49 -26.79 7.27
CA LYS A 231 -2.66 -27.12 5.84
C LYS A 231 -1.34 -26.86 5.13
N THR A 232 -1.05 -27.67 4.13
CA THR A 232 0.16 -27.47 3.30
C THR A 232 0.08 -26.17 2.50
N LYS A 233 -1.13 -25.71 2.16
CA LYS A 233 -1.40 -24.54 1.33
C LYS A 233 -2.82 -24.03 1.51
N PHE A 234 -3.01 -22.73 1.41
CA PHE A 234 -4.32 -22.06 1.37
C PHE A 234 -4.80 -21.81 -0.06
N SER A 235 -3.95 -21.23 -0.91
CA SER A 235 -4.28 -20.89 -2.29
C SER A 235 -3.06 -20.95 -3.21
N ASN A 236 -3.27 -20.75 -4.53
CA ASN A 236 -2.18 -20.61 -5.50
C ASN A 236 -1.87 -19.13 -5.83
N ASN A 237 -2.44 -18.19 -5.08
CA ASN A 237 -2.43 -16.79 -5.43
C ASN A 237 -1.47 -15.98 -4.55
N ALA A 238 -0.76 -15.01 -5.13
CA ALA A 238 0.04 -14.07 -4.37
C ALA A 238 -0.81 -13.23 -3.42
N SER A 239 -2.00 -12.83 -3.91
CA SER A 239 -2.97 -12.05 -3.14
C SER A 239 -4.38 -12.29 -3.69
N ILE A 240 -5.35 -12.22 -2.81
CA ILE A 240 -6.77 -12.19 -3.14
C ILE A 240 -7.31 -10.85 -2.62
N TYR A 241 -7.91 -10.06 -3.51
CA TYR A 241 -8.48 -8.75 -3.21
C TYR A 241 -9.99 -8.85 -3.01
N PHE A 242 -10.54 -8.09 -2.07
CA PHE A 242 -11.94 -8.14 -1.67
C PHE A 242 -12.61 -6.77 -1.80
N PRO A 243 -13.22 -6.43 -2.95
CA PRO A 243 -13.93 -5.18 -3.16
C PRO A 243 -15.19 -5.03 -2.29
N GLU A 244 -15.82 -6.12 -1.93
CA GLU A 244 -17.10 -6.13 -1.20
C GLU A 244 -16.97 -5.52 0.20
N SER A 245 -17.79 -4.52 0.50
CA SER A 245 -17.79 -3.83 1.80
C SER A 245 -18.29 -4.69 2.96
N THR A 246 -19.03 -5.76 2.67
CA THR A 246 -19.54 -6.72 3.66
C THR A 246 -18.46 -7.58 4.30
N LEU A 247 -17.31 -7.73 3.63
CA LEU A 247 -16.16 -8.46 4.16
C LEU A 247 -15.22 -7.52 4.92
N PRO A 248 -14.73 -7.89 6.12
CA PRO A 248 -13.95 -6.98 6.97
C PRO A 248 -12.53 -6.73 6.48
N TYR A 249 -12.00 -7.53 5.57
CA TYR A 249 -10.65 -7.44 5.03
C TYR A 249 -10.63 -6.95 3.58
N ASN A 250 -9.56 -6.26 3.23
CA ASN A 250 -9.31 -5.74 1.87
C ASN A 250 -8.53 -6.73 1.02
N ARG A 251 -7.61 -7.48 1.65
CA ARG A 251 -6.72 -8.40 0.97
C ARG A 251 -6.36 -9.57 1.88
N ILE A 252 -6.25 -10.74 1.27
CA ILE A 252 -5.60 -11.92 1.88
C ILE A 252 -4.37 -12.25 1.07
N TYR A 253 -3.27 -12.58 1.71
CA TYR A 253 -2.13 -13.19 1.05
C TYR A 253 -1.53 -14.31 1.89
N GLU A 254 -0.94 -15.29 1.20
CA GLU A 254 -0.24 -16.44 1.78
C GLU A 254 1.27 -16.24 1.57
N PRO A 255 2.06 -15.96 2.62
CA PRO A 255 3.50 -15.74 2.50
C PRO A 255 4.23 -16.90 1.79
N LYS A 256 3.81 -18.14 2.03
CA LYS A 256 4.37 -19.34 1.42
C LYS A 256 4.27 -19.35 -0.12
N ASN A 257 3.29 -18.67 -0.72
CA ASN A 257 3.19 -18.51 -2.17
C ASN A 257 4.25 -17.56 -2.76
N ARG A 258 4.92 -16.80 -1.91
CA ARG A 258 6.04 -15.92 -2.32
C ARG A 258 7.38 -16.60 -2.08
N SER A 259 7.47 -17.45 -1.05
CA SER A 259 8.62 -18.29 -0.79
C SER A 259 8.22 -19.49 0.07
N LEU A 260 8.62 -20.70 -0.36
CA LEU A 260 8.37 -21.93 0.37
C LEU A 260 9.03 -21.96 1.75
N TYR A 261 10.00 -21.08 1.99
CA TYR A 261 10.72 -20.95 3.27
C TYR A 261 9.96 -20.13 4.31
N MET A 262 8.81 -19.55 3.94
CA MET A 262 7.99 -18.71 4.83
C MET A 262 7.06 -19.52 5.76
N ALA A 263 7.02 -20.84 5.63
CA ALA A 263 6.28 -21.73 6.53
C ALA A 263 6.84 -23.16 6.45
N PRO A 264 6.58 -24.03 7.46
CA PRO A 264 6.87 -25.45 7.40
C PRO A 264 6.19 -26.15 6.20
N LYS A 265 6.70 -27.32 5.79
CA LYS A 265 6.18 -28.04 4.61
C LYS A 265 4.69 -28.35 4.71
N ASP A 266 4.26 -28.82 5.87
CA ASP A 266 2.92 -29.30 6.20
C ASP A 266 1.96 -28.20 6.68
N LYS A 267 2.47 -26.99 6.92
CA LYS A 267 1.71 -25.85 7.46
C LYS A 267 1.81 -24.63 6.57
N THR A 268 0.90 -23.69 6.77
CA THR A 268 0.95 -22.37 6.14
C THR A 268 0.37 -21.30 7.06
N CYS A 269 0.44 -20.06 6.66
CA CYS A 269 -0.30 -18.98 7.28
C CYS A 269 -0.91 -18.07 6.21
N ILE A 270 -1.97 -17.40 6.58
CA ILE A 270 -2.58 -16.34 5.78
C ILE A 270 -2.53 -15.02 6.55
N VAL A 271 -2.32 -13.94 5.84
CA VAL A 271 -2.33 -12.60 6.39
C VAL A 271 -3.48 -11.81 5.76
N LEU A 272 -4.37 -11.32 6.61
CA LEU A 272 -5.50 -10.51 6.22
C LEU A 272 -5.22 -9.05 6.55
N GLU A 273 -5.36 -8.17 5.56
CA GLU A 273 -5.22 -6.73 5.72
C GLU A 273 -6.59 -6.09 5.83
N CYS A 274 -6.80 -5.37 6.92
CA CYS A 274 -8.00 -4.61 7.20
C CYS A 274 -7.64 -3.13 7.32
N ALA A 275 -7.92 -2.35 6.27
CA ALA A 275 -7.72 -0.91 6.31
C ALA A 275 -8.82 -0.25 7.13
N LEU A 276 -8.44 0.62 8.07
CA LEU A 276 -9.37 1.32 8.94
C LEU A 276 -9.01 2.80 9.07
N THR A 277 -10.01 3.63 9.35
CA THR A 277 -9.81 5.02 9.76
C THR A 277 -10.15 5.10 11.23
N LYS A 278 -9.12 5.31 12.05
CA LYS A 278 -9.33 5.54 13.47
C LYS A 278 -9.89 6.94 13.67
N LYS A 279 -11.01 7.06 14.35
CA LYS A 279 -11.52 8.35 14.80
C LYS A 279 -10.72 8.83 16.01
N LEU A 280 -10.68 10.13 16.22
CA LEU A 280 -10.04 10.70 17.40
C LEU A 280 -10.68 10.10 18.66
N ASN A 281 -9.86 9.60 19.58
CA ASN A 281 -10.28 8.94 20.84
C ASN A 281 -11.04 7.60 20.67
N GLU A 282 -11.04 6.99 19.49
CA GLU A 282 -11.61 5.67 19.29
C GLU A 282 -10.65 4.59 19.80
N THR A 283 -11.12 3.73 20.70
CA THR A 283 -10.39 2.53 21.14
C THR A 283 -10.64 1.41 20.13
N LEU A 284 -9.57 0.74 19.73
CA LEU A 284 -9.71 -0.46 18.89
C LEU A 284 -10.38 -1.59 19.69
N GLU A 285 -11.21 -2.38 19.00
CA GLU A 285 -11.71 -3.64 19.57
C GLU A 285 -10.55 -4.54 19.99
N SER A 286 -10.75 -5.42 20.98
CA SER A 286 -9.70 -6.35 21.43
C SER A 286 -9.22 -7.24 20.29
N GLU A 287 -8.05 -7.87 20.46
CA GLU A 287 -7.49 -8.76 19.45
C GLU A 287 -8.36 -9.99 19.23
N GLU A 288 -8.95 -10.51 20.30
CA GLU A 288 -9.85 -11.66 20.28
C GLU A 288 -11.12 -11.33 19.50
N VAL A 289 -11.78 -10.19 19.78
CA VAL A 289 -12.99 -9.75 19.07
C VAL A 289 -12.70 -9.55 17.59
N PHE A 290 -11.57 -8.94 17.26
CA PHE A 290 -11.15 -8.75 15.88
C PHE A 290 -10.90 -10.07 15.17
N PHE A 291 -10.15 -11.00 15.81
CA PHE A 291 -9.89 -12.32 15.26
C PHE A 291 -11.18 -13.10 15.02
N GLU A 292 -12.10 -13.13 16.01
CA GLU A 292 -13.39 -13.83 15.90
C GLU A 292 -14.22 -13.34 14.71
N LYS A 293 -14.27 -12.02 14.49
CA LYS A 293 -14.93 -11.41 13.35
C LYS A 293 -14.33 -11.88 12.02
N ILE A 294 -12.99 -11.89 11.93
CA ILE A 294 -12.26 -12.35 10.73
C ILE A 294 -12.50 -13.84 10.52
N ARG A 295 -12.33 -14.68 11.56
CA ARG A 295 -12.51 -16.14 11.51
C ARG A 295 -13.91 -16.49 11.02
N ASN A 296 -14.94 -15.89 11.62
CA ASN A 296 -16.34 -16.18 11.28
C ASN A 296 -16.64 -15.77 9.82
N SER A 297 -16.06 -14.67 9.33
CA SER A 297 -16.18 -14.26 7.94
C SER A 297 -15.54 -15.27 6.99
N LEU A 298 -14.32 -15.76 7.30
CA LEU A 298 -13.62 -16.74 6.47
C LEU A 298 -14.35 -18.09 6.41
N ILE A 299 -14.90 -18.53 7.55
CA ILE A 299 -15.68 -19.78 7.62
C ILE A 299 -16.97 -19.64 6.82
N LYS A 300 -17.70 -18.53 6.98
CA LYS A 300 -18.94 -18.25 6.24
C LYS A 300 -18.72 -18.26 4.72
N GLU A 301 -17.62 -17.72 4.25
CA GLU A 301 -17.23 -17.69 2.84
C GLU A 301 -16.54 -18.99 2.36
N ASN A 302 -16.48 -20.03 3.21
CA ASN A 302 -15.84 -21.31 2.93
C ASN A 302 -14.36 -21.26 2.54
N PHE A 303 -13.62 -20.25 3.01
CA PHE A 303 -12.19 -20.14 2.80
C PHE A 303 -11.38 -21.11 3.67
N ILE A 304 -11.79 -21.27 4.93
CA ILE A 304 -11.17 -22.18 5.92
C ILE A 304 -12.25 -22.85 6.76
N LYS A 305 -11.88 -23.95 7.40
CA LYS A 305 -12.68 -24.56 8.45
C LYS A 305 -12.10 -24.23 9.83
N LYS A 306 -12.92 -24.33 10.87
CA LYS A 306 -12.49 -24.07 12.25
C LYS A 306 -11.32 -24.95 12.67
N GLU A 307 -11.37 -26.22 12.32
CA GLU A 307 -10.34 -27.23 12.61
C GLU A 307 -9.00 -27.01 11.87
N ASP A 308 -8.99 -26.18 10.82
CA ASP A 308 -7.76 -25.84 10.10
C ASP A 308 -6.87 -24.88 10.90
N ILE A 309 -7.43 -24.15 11.88
CA ILE A 309 -6.75 -23.06 12.59
C ILE A 309 -5.90 -23.63 13.72
N ILE A 310 -4.61 -23.30 13.73
CA ILE A 310 -3.66 -23.64 14.80
C ILE A 310 -3.62 -22.52 15.84
N ASP A 311 -3.43 -21.28 15.37
CA ASP A 311 -3.23 -20.10 16.21
C ASP A 311 -3.40 -18.83 15.37
N TYR A 312 -3.31 -17.66 16.00
CA TYR A 312 -3.38 -16.38 15.31
C TYR A 312 -2.52 -15.32 16.00
N ASP A 313 -2.16 -14.27 15.23
CA ASP A 313 -1.57 -13.03 15.72
C ASP A 313 -2.33 -11.83 15.14
N VAL A 314 -2.29 -10.71 15.86
CA VAL A 314 -2.86 -9.44 15.42
C VAL A 314 -1.79 -8.37 15.41
N GLY A 315 -1.66 -7.68 14.29
CA GLY A 315 -0.75 -6.55 14.13
C GLY A 315 -1.51 -5.24 13.89
N TYR A 316 -0.91 -4.12 14.27
CA TYR A 316 -1.44 -2.79 13.98
C TYR A 316 -0.36 -1.87 13.42
N ILE A 317 -0.65 -1.24 12.29
CA ILE A 317 0.25 -0.33 11.58
C ILE A 317 -0.45 1.04 11.52
N PRO A 318 -0.08 1.98 12.41
CA PRO A 318 -0.60 3.34 12.35
C PRO A 318 -0.01 4.08 11.15
N ASN A 319 -0.76 5.01 10.58
CA ASN A 319 -0.34 5.84 9.45
C ASN A 319 0.23 5.03 8.27
N ALA A 320 -0.35 3.88 7.95
CA ALA A 320 0.15 2.98 6.91
C ALA A 320 0.11 3.62 5.52
N TYR A 321 -0.91 4.44 5.24
CA TYR A 321 -1.10 5.10 3.95
C TYR A 321 -1.57 6.54 4.12
N PRO A 322 -0.95 7.54 3.45
CA PRO A 322 -1.51 8.89 3.36
C PRO A 322 -2.77 8.87 2.49
N ILE A 323 -3.85 9.50 2.94
CA ILE A 323 -5.10 9.61 2.16
C ILE A 323 -4.94 10.78 1.19
N ILE A 324 -4.81 10.46 -0.10
CA ILE A 324 -4.57 11.46 -1.15
C ILE A 324 -5.93 11.91 -1.72
N ASP A 325 -6.54 12.87 -1.02
CA ASP A 325 -7.75 13.56 -1.46
C ASP A 325 -7.45 14.53 -2.61
N LEU A 326 -8.51 14.99 -3.30
CA LEU A 326 -8.40 16.01 -4.33
C LEU A 326 -7.68 17.25 -3.81
N ASN A 327 -6.74 17.76 -4.61
CA ASN A 327 -5.96 18.97 -4.30
C ASN A 327 -5.08 18.90 -3.04
N VAL A 328 -5.01 17.78 -2.33
CA VAL A 328 -4.19 17.67 -1.10
C VAL A 328 -2.73 18.02 -1.37
N GLN A 329 -2.16 17.63 -2.52
CA GLN A 329 -0.77 17.94 -2.88
C GLN A 329 -0.53 19.44 -3.01
N ASN A 330 -1.51 20.21 -3.53
CA ASN A 330 -1.42 21.68 -3.59
C ASN A 330 -1.55 22.28 -2.19
N LYS A 331 -2.45 21.74 -1.37
CA LYS A 331 -2.67 22.20 0.02
C LYS A 331 -1.42 22.06 0.88
N ILE A 332 -0.73 20.91 0.81
CA ILE A 332 0.44 20.65 1.65
C ILE A 332 1.75 21.17 1.08
N ARG A 333 1.78 21.62 -0.18
CA ARG A 333 3.00 22.13 -0.83
C ARG A 333 3.77 23.18 -0.02
N PRO A 334 3.11 24.19 0.59
CA PRO A 334 3.82 25.14 1.45
C PRO A 334 4.53 24.48 2.61
N ALA A 335 3.90 23.48 3.24
CA ALA A 335 4.51 22.73 4.34
C ALA A 335 5.69 21.88 3.88
N LEU A 336 5.57 21.19 2.74
CA LEU A 336 6.70 20.44 2.16
C LEU A 336 7.88 21.36 1.84
N ASN A 337 7.61 22.55 1.28
CA ASN A 337 8.64 23.55 0.99
C ASN A 337 9.29 24.06 2.28
N TYR A 338 8.49 24.39 3.30
CA TYR A 338 9.00 24.83 4.59
C TYR A 338 9.97 23.81 5.21
N PHE A 339 9.56 22.55 5.34
CA PHE A 339 10.44 21.53 5.92
C PHE A 339 11.67 21.23 5.06
N ASN A 340 11.60 21.37 3.76
CA ASN A 340 12.75 21.20 2.85
C ASN A 340 13.60 22.48 2.68
N SER A 341 13.24 23.62 3.32
CA SER A 341 14.02 24.85 3.24
C SER A 341 15.21 24.89 4.20
N PHE A 342 15.24 23.97 5.19
CA PHE A 342 16.37 23.87 6.10
C PHE A 342 17.57 23.25 5.37
N GLU A 343 18.76 23.88 5.50
CA GLU A 343 19.98 23.53 4.75
C GLU A 343 20.41 22.07 4.91
N ASN A 344 20.15 21.47 6.06
CA ASN A 344 20.56 20.11 6.42
C ASN A 344 19.37 19.14 6.64
N HIS A 345 18.19 19.43 6.08
CA HIS A 345 17.00 18.61 6.27
C HIS A 345 16.32 18.24 4.95
N VAL A 346 16.00 16.98 4.77
CA VAL A 346 15.30 16.45 3.59
C VAL A 346 14.16 15.56 4.01
N LEU A 347 12.97 15.81 3.50
CA LEU A 347 11.85 14.89 3.61
C LEU A 347 12.02 13.73 2.63
N HIS A 348 11.90 12.50 3.11
CA HIS A 348 11.96 11.29 2.30
C HIS A 348 11.01 10.22 2.82
N GLY A 349 10.33 9.55 1.92
CA GLY A 349 9.42 8.47 2.26
C GLY A 349 7.94 8.81 2.10
N ARG A 350 7.14 7.75 2.09
CA ARG A 350 5.70 7.82 1.80
C ARG A 350 4.96 8.81 2.70
N ASN A 351 5.21 8.77 3.99
CA ASN A 351 4.47 9.55 4.98
C ASN A 351 5.03 10.97 5.14
N ALA A 352 6.35 11.14 5.01
CA ALA A 352 7.00 12.45 5.07
C ALA A 352 6.68 13.31 3.83
N GLU A 353 6.62 12.71 2.65
CA GLU A 353 6.30 13.39 1.40
C GLU A 353 4.79 13.38 1.08
N PHE A 354 4.01 12.68 1.89
CA PHE A 354 2.58 12.48 1.70
C PHE A 354 2.23 11.98 0.29
N LYS A 355 2.91 10.92 -0.16
CA LYS A 355 2.77 10.34 -1.51
C LYS A 355 2.63 8.82 -1.45
N TYR A 356 1.87 8.26 -2.38
CA TYR A 356 1.81 6.82 -2.54
C TYR A 356 2.94 6.34 -3.47
N VAL A 357 4.03 5.87 -2.88
CA VAL A 357 5.24 5.41 -3.58
C VAL A 357 5.61 4.00 -3.15
N HIS A 358 6.35 3.30 -4.00
CA HIS A 358 6.82 1.94 -3.74
C HIS A 358 8.28 1.93 -3.26
N THR A 359 8.69 0.83 -2.63
CA THR A 359 10.05 0.68 -2.08
C THR A 359 11.15 0.89 -3.13
N HIS A 360 10.93 0.44 -4.37
CA HIS A 360 11.93 0.63 -5.43
C HIS A 360 12.11 2.10 -5.84
N ASP A 361 11.03 2.89 -5.80
CA ASP A 361 11.08 4.34 -6.05
C ASP A 361 11.86 5.05 -4.93
N LEU A 362 11.60 4.63 -3.67
CA LEU A 362 12.30 5.18 -2.51
C LEU A 362 13.79 4.88 -2.55
N LEU A 363 14.17 3.64 -2.87
CA LEU A 363 15.59 3.26 -3.02
C LEU A 363 16.31 4.05 -4.13
N GLU A 364 15.62 4.32 -5.24
CA GLU A 364 16.20 5.13 -6.33
C GLU A 364 16.36 6.59 -5.91
N LYS A 365 15.32 7.16 -5.29
CA LYS A 365 15.36 8.53 -4.78
C LYS A 365 16.44 8.73 -3.71
N SER A 366 16.64 7.74 -2.82
CA SER A 366 17.71 7.79 -1.80
C SER A 366 19.09 8.03 -2.40
N LYS A 367 19.40 7.47 -3.56
CA LYS A 367 20.69 7.69 -4.25
C LYS A 367 20.90 9.15 -4.65
N HIS A 368 19.83 9.84 -5.08
CA HIS A 368 19.90 11.25 -5.45
C HIS A 368 20.10 12.13 -4.21
N ILE A 369 19.33 11.87 -3.13
CA ILE A 369 19.46 12.59 -1.86
C ILE A 369 20.89 12.51 -1.31
N ILE A 370 21.51 11.33 -1.31
CA ILE A 370 22.89 11.16 -0.82
C ILE A 370 23.89 11.93 -1.68
N LYS A 371 23.69 12.02 -3.00
CA LYS A 371 24.58 12.82 -3.88
C LYS A 371 24.48 14.32 -3.57
N ASP A 372 23.27 14.80 -3.23
CA ASP A 372 23.07 16.23 -2.95
C ASP A 372 23.59 16.61 -1.55
N LEU A 373 23.46 15.72 -0.56
CA LEU A 373 24.03 15.92 0.77
C LEU A 373 25.58 15.85 0.83
N LYS A 374 26.23 15.30 -0.20
CA LYS A 374 27.69 15.22 -0.29
C LYS A 374 28.33 16.44 -0.99
N LYS A 375 27.53 17.33 -1.56
CA LYS A 375 27.97 18.60 -2.14
C LYS A 375 28.03 19.70 -1.09
#